data_88be40f590e4a645aa05c40a448d3ebb
#
_entry.id   88be40f590e4a645aa05c40a448d3ebb
#
_cell.length_a   1.000
_cell.length_b   1.000
_cell.length_c   1.000
_cell.angle_alpha   90.00
_cell.angle_beta   90.00
_cell.angle_gamma   90.00
#
_symmetry.space_group_name_H-M   'P 1'
#
loop_
_entity.id
_entity.type
_entity.pdbx_description
1 polymer ?
#
loop_
_entity_poly.entity_id
_entity_poly.type
_entity_poly.pdbx_seq_one_letter_code
_entity_poly.pdbx_strand_id
1 'polypeptide(L)'
;MIEPFRENRKIDPSRGAMTGDNTPNDMDRVEIGPTKLAFDEWARAGLELPDLQQIRRFRHNRLVQGITARDYGALVVFDPLNIRYASDSTNMQLWNTHNPFRALIVCADGYMVMWDYKNSPFLSQFNPLVREQRSGADFFYFDRGDMAHLAAEAFAGEVYDLVRSHGGGNMRLAVDKIMMVGLRALESKGFEVFEGEELTEKARVIKGPDEIKAMRCASHACETAVRAMEEAARAGVPGGQMSEDDIWAVLHAENIRRGGEWIETRLLASGPRTNPWFQECGPRIVQNNEIISFDTDLIGSYGICVDISRSWWIGDQAPRPDMVAAMQHAHEHIQSNMNMLAPGVSMRSLSENCH
;
A
#
# COMPACT_ATOMS: atom_id res chain seq x y z
N MET A 1 -22.87 32.79 25.02
CA MET A 1 -23.24 32.88 23.61
C MET A 1 -22.14 32.16 22.85
N ILE A 2 -22.51 31.03 22.24
CA ILE A 2 -21.61 30.31 21.32
C ILE A 2 -21.62 31.10 20.04
N GLU A 3 -20.48 31.66 19.62
CA GLU A 3 -20.40 32.31 18.29
C GLU A 3 -20.89 31.33 17.22
N PRO A 4 -21.76 31.79 16.31
CA PRO A 4 -22.20 30.93 15.22
C PRO A 4 -20.97 30.51 14.42
N PHE A 5 -20.88 29.21 14.15
CA PHE A 5 -19.88 28.60 13.28
C PHE A 5 -19.69 29.51 12.06
N ARG A 6 -18.45 29.95 11.81
CA ARG A 6 -18.15 30.87 10.72
C ARG A 6 -18.58 30.26 9.40
N GLU A 7 -19.67 30.76 8.82
CA GLU A 7 -20.24 30.35 7.53
C GLU A 7 -19.29 30.52 6.33
N ASN A 8 -18.09 31.06 6.53
CA ASN A 8 -17.21 31.54 5.47
C ASN A 8 -15.95 30.70 5.22
N ARG A 9 -15.80 29.50 5.78
CA ARG A 9 -14.76 28.59 5.32
C ARG A 9 -15.34 27.64 4.27
N LYS A 10 -15.46 28.09 3.05
CA LYS A 10 -15.54 27.18 1.91
C LYS A 10 -14.20 26.48 1.81
N ILE A 11 -14.16 25.22 2.20
CA ILE A 11 -13.10 24.31 1.76
C ILE A 11 -13.27 24.26 0.25
N ASP A 12 -12.30 24.76 -0.47
CA ASP A 12 -12.27 24.64 -1.92
C ASP A 12 -11.68 23.26 -2.26
N PRO A 13 -12.50 22.28 -2.62
CA PRO A 13 -12.01 20.96 -2.97
C PRO A 13 -11.25 20.93 -4.31
N SER A 14 -11.30 22.05 -5.07
CA SER A 14 -10.52 22.19 -6.29
C SER A 14 -9.07 22.64 -6.04
N ARG A 15 -8.72 23.00 -4.80
CA ARG A 15 -7.33 23.13 -4.40
C ARG A 15 -6.71 21.75 -4.37
N GLY A 16 -6.40 21.24 -5.55
CA GLY A 16 -5.58 20.07 -5.72
C GLY A 16 -4.28 20.17 -4.92
N ALA A 17 -3.59 19.08 -4.76
CA ALA A 17 -2.33 19.04 -4.09
C ALA A 17 -1.40 20.11 -4.66
N MET A 18 -1.15 21.12 -3.86
CA MET A 18 -0.21 22.19 -4.19
C MET A 18 1.04 22.00 -3.35
N THR A 19 2.18 22.16 -3.96
CA THR A 19 3.46 22.23 -3.25
C THR A 19 3.52 23.53 -2.44
N GLY A 20 4.45 23.62 -1.47
CA GLY A 20 4.57 24.80 -0.60
C GLY A 20 4.86 26.12 -1.31
N ASP A 21 5.26 26.07 -2.58
CA ASP A 21 5.47 27.22 -3.46
C ASP A 21 4.27 27.53 -4.37
N ASN A 22 3.11 26.97 -4.08
CA ASN A 22 1.87 27.12 -4.85
C ASN A 22 1.93 26.58 -6.30
N THR A 23 2.85 25.69 -6.62
CA THR A 23 2.82 24.98 -7.89
C THR A 23 1.92 23.75 -7.79
N PRO A 24 1.21 23.36 -8.86
CA PRO A 24 0.47 22.11 -8.88
C PRO A 24 1.41 20.92 -8.60
N ASN A 25 0.96 20.01 -7.76
CA ASN A 25 1.62 18.71 -7.59
C ASN A 25 1.28 17.86 -8.82
N ASP A 26 2.31 17.40 -9.53
CA ASP A 26 2.18 16.52 -10.71
C ASP A 26 1.66 15.11 -10.38
N MET A 27 1.36 14.85 -9.11
CA MET A 27 0.72 13.62 -8.64
C MET A 27 -0.80 13.57 -8.79
N ASP A 28 -1.46 14.64 -9.15
CA ASP A 28 -2.93 14.75 -9.12
C ASP A 28 -3.57 14.39 -7.76
N ARG A 29 -2.82 14.45 -6.68
CA ARG A 29 -3.28 14.00 -5.36
C ARG A 29 -3.44 15.16 -4.40
N VAL A 30 -4.47 15.04 -3.59
CA VAL A 30 -4.77 16.06 -2.58
C VAL A 30 -3.97 15.88 -1.30
N GLU A 31 -3.61 14.63 -0.95
CA GLU A 31 -3.08 14.34 0.40
C GLU A 31 -1.67 13.76 0.41
N ILE A 32 -1.45 12.64 -0.26
CA ILE A 32 -0.20 11.88 -0.17
C ILE A 32 0.40 11.65 -1.55
N GLY A 33 1.67 11.95 -1.68
CA GLY A 33 2.43 11.73 -2.92
C GLY A 33 3.89 12.15 -2.77
N PRO A 34 4.73 11.90 -3.78
CA PRO A 34 6.13 12.29 -3.76
C PRO A 34 6.31 13.77 -3.47
N THR A 35 7.35 14.08 -2.72
CA THR A 35 7.72 15.44 -2.36
C THR A 35 8.74 16.00 -3.35
N LYS A 36 8.97 17.31 -3.29
CA LYS A 36 10.04 17.93 -4.08
C LYS A 36 11.40 17.28 -3.82
N LEU A 37 11.67 16.86 -2.59
CA LEU A 37 12.91 16.14 -2.26
C LEU A 37 13.03 14.85 -3.07
N ALA A 38 11.96 14.05 -3.14
CA ALA A 38 11.96 12.81 -3.92
C ALA A 38 12.20 13.08 -5.41
N PHE A 39 11.50 14.04 -6.00
CA PHE A 39 11.69 14.41 -7.40
C PHE A 39 13.11 14.86 -7.71
N ASP A 40 13.71 15.70 -6.85
CA ASP A 40 15.09 16.17 -7.01
C ASP A 40 16.10 15.00 -6.92
N GLU A 41 15.86 14.03 -6.04
CA GLU A 41 16.70 12.84 -5.90
C GLU A 41 16.56 11.92 -7.11
N TRP A 42 15.36 11.66 -7.58
CA TRP A 42 15.11 10.85 -8.77
C TRP A 42 15.69 11.47 -10.05
N ALA A 43 15.55 12.78 -10.21
CA ALA A 43 16.17 13.47 -11.34
C ALA A 43 17.71 13.35 -11.33
N ARG A 44 18.34 13.48 -10.15
CA ARG A 44 19.80 13.27 -10.00
C ARG A 44 20.22 11.83 -10.27
N ALA A 45 19.35 10.85 -9.96
CA ALA A 45 19.58 9.44 -10.24
C ALA A 45 19.24 9.06 -11.70
N GLY A 46 18.72 9.98 -12.50
CA GLY A 46 18.31 9.72 -13.89
C GLY A 46 17.10 8.81 -14.02
N LEU A 47 16.22 8.78 -13.02
CA LEU A 47 15.02 7.97 -13.05
C LEU A 47 13.91 8.66 -13.84
N GLU A 48 13.20 7.87 -14.65
CA GLU A 48 12.01 8.33 -15.35
C GLU A 48 10.80 8.32 -14.41
N LEU A 49 10.00 9.40 -14.47
CA LEU A 49 8.75 9.49 -13.73
C LEU A 49 7.65 8.68 -14.42
N PRO A 50 6.73 8.07 -13.65
CA PRO A 50 5.61 7.34 -14.21
C PRO A 50 4.51 8.27 -14.73
N ASP A 51 3.81 7.86 -15.79
CA ASP A 51 2.51 8.41 -16.16
C ASP A 51 1.41 7.75 -15.29
N LEU A 52 0.87 8.52 -14.35
CA LEU A 52 -0.14 8.01 -13.42
C LEU A 52 -1.45 7.63 -14.12
N GLN A 53 -1.81 8.30 -15.21
CA GLN A 53 -3.01 7.95 -15.96
C GLN A 53 -2.84 6.62 -16.70
N GLN A 54 -1.64 6.31 -17.17
CA GLN A 54 -1.34 5.00 -17.74
C GLN A 54 -1.40 3.91 -16.68
N ILE A 55 -0.87 4.16 -15.49
CA ILE A 55 -0.98 3.23 -14.34
C ILE A 55 -2.45 2.96 -14.03
N ARG A 56 -3.27 4.01 -13.86
CA ARG A 56 -4.70 3.88 -13.53
C ARG A 56 -5.44 3.06 -14.58
N ARG A 57 -5.24 3.37 -15.87
CA ARG A 57 -5.85 2.61 -16.98
C ARG A 57 -5.39 1.16 -17.02
N PHE A 58 -4.10 0.92 -16.84
CA PHE A 58 -3.55 -0.43 -16.84
C PHE A 58 -4.17 -1.27 -15.72
N ARG A 59 -4.18 -0.77 -14.49
CA ARG A 59 -4.74 -1.45 -13.32
C ARG A 59 -6.23 -1.71 -13.48
N HIS A 60 -6.98 -0.72 -13.92
CA HIS A 60 -8.42 -0.86 -14.21
C HIS A 60 -8.68 -1.95 -15.24
N ASN A 61 -7.95 -1.97 -16.36
CA ASN A 61 -8.09 -3.00 -17.38
C ASN A 61 -7.76 -4.40 -16.84
N ARG A 62 -6.76 -4.52 -15.96
CA ARG A 62 -6.41 -5.78 -15.29
C ARG A 62 -7.56 -6.32 -14.45
N LEU A 63 -8.23 -5.44 -13.69
CA LEU A 63 -9.39 -5.81 -12.88
C LEU A 63 -10.57 -6.25 -13.76
N VAL A 64 -10.92 -5.48 -14.78
CA VAL A 64 -12.01 -5.80 -15.71
C VAL A 64 -11.75 -7.13 -16.42
N GLN A 65 -10.53 -7.39 -16.88
CA GLN A 65 -10.15 -8.67 -17.46
C GLN A 65 -10.31 -9.82 -16.47
N GLY A 66 -9.91 -9.61 -15.20
CA GLY A 66 -10.05 -10.59 -14.13
C GLY A 66 -11.51 -10.92 -13.82
N ILE A 67 -12.38 -9.91 -13.78
CA ILE A 67 -13.84 -10.02 -13.58
C ILE A 67 -14.45 -10.84 -14.72
N THR A 68 -14.18 -10.42 -15.96
CA THR A 68 -14.74 -11.07 -17.16
C THR A 68 -14.28 -12.52 -17.30
N ALA A 69 -13.01 -12.80 -17.07
CA ALA A 69 -12.45 -14.15 -17.20
C ALA A 69 -13.03 -15.16 -16.19
N ARG A 70 -13.62 -14.66 -15.09
CA ARG A 70 -14.25 -15.49 -14.05
C ARG A 70 -15.78 -15.50 -14.12
N ASP A 71 -16.32 -14.82 -15.11
CA ASP A 71 -17.78 -14.67 -15.25
C ASP A 71 -18.39 -14.05 -13.97
N TYR A 72 -17.82 -12.93 -13.50
CA TYR A 72 -18.40 -12.13 -12.42
C TYR A 72 -19.11 -10.89 -12.98
N GLY A 73 -20.20 -10.45 -12.30
CA GLY A 73 -20.86 -9.21 -12.61
C GLY A 73 -20.07 -7.99 -12.12
N ALA A 74 -19.36 -8.14 -11.02
CA ALA A 74 -18.52 -7.10 -10.45
C ALA A 74 -17.51 -7.66 -9.44
N LEU A 75 -16.54 -6.80 -9.07
CA LEU A 75 -15.65 -6.95 -7.92
C LEU A 75 -15.93 -5.81 -6.94
N VAL A 76 -16.19 -6.14 -5.68
CA VAL A 76 -16.27 -5.18 -4.57
C VAL A 76 -15.03 -5.34 -3.69
N VAL A 77 -14.36 -4.24 -3.38
CA VAL A 77 -13.16 -4.25 -2.55
C VAL A 77 -13.31 -3.32 -1.34
N PHE A 78 -12.87 -3.80 -0.19
CA PHE A 78 -12.78 -3.09 1.08
C PHE A 78 -11.35 -2.99 1.59
N ASP A 79 -10.48 -3.87 1.13
CA ASP A 79 -9.06 -3.81 1.50
C ASP A 79 -8.44 -2.49 1.03
N PRO A 80 -7.79 -1.71 1.91
CA PRO A 80 -7.22 -0.42 1.55
C PRO A 80 -6.18 -0.51 0.43
N LEU A 81 -5.39 -1.60 0.34
CA LEU A 81 -4.41 -1.78 -0.72
C LEU A 81 -5.09 -2.06 -2.07
N ASN A 82 -6.19 -2.83 -2.07
CA ASN A 82 -6.96 -3.08 -3.27
C ASN A 82 -7.72 -1.83 -3.73
N ILE A 83 -8.28 -1.04 -2.80
CA ILE A 83 -8.86 0.28 -3.12
C ILE A 83 -7.79 1.18 -3.73
N ARG A 84 -6.59 1.21 -3.13
CA ARG A 84 -5.44 1.97 -3.61
C ARG A 84 -5.03 1.54 -5.02
N TYR A 85 -4.98 0.23 -5.29
CA TYR A 85 -4.68 -0.31 -6.62
C TYR A 85 -5.73 0.08 -7.66
N ALA A 86 -7.01 -0.04 -7.33
CA ALA A 86 -8.11 0.21 -8.26
C ALA A 86 -8.31 1.69 -8.57
N SER A 87 -8.25 2.55 -7.54
CA SER A 87 -8.63 3.97 -7.63
C SER A 87 -7.47 4.95 -7.62
N ASP A 88 -6.29 4.52 -7.22
CA ASP A 88 -5.13 5.38 -6.91
C ASP A 88 -5.39 6.35 -5.73
N SER A 89 -6.46 6.15 -4.99
CA SER A 89 -6.85 6.95 -3.82
C SER A 89 -6.35 6.30 -2.53
N THR A 90 -5.80 7.11 -1.64
CA THR A 90 -5.34 6.69 -0.31
C THR A 90 -5.82 7.65 0.75
N ASN A 91 -6.28 7.12 1.87
CA ASN A 91 -6.64 7.90 3.06
C ASN A 91 -6.80 6.97 4.25
N MET A 92 -6.20 7.29 5.38
CA MET A 92 -6.31 6.57 6.65
C MET A 92 -6.22 5.03 6.48
N GLN A 93 -5.20 4.55 5.78
CA GLN A 93 -5.08 3.13 5.39
C GLN A 93 -5.18 2.18 6.58
N LEU A 94 -4.38 2.39 7.64
CA LEU A 94 -4.41 1.55 8.85
C LEU A 94 -5.76 1.58 9.55
N TRP A 95 -6.41 2.73 9.65
CA TRP A 95 -7.74 2.85 10.21
C TRP A 95 -8.75 2.00 9.43
N ASN A 96 -8.70 2.06 8.11
CA ASN A 96 -9.64 1.35 7.25
C ASN A 96 -9.44 -0.18 7.27
N THR A 97 -8.29 -0.70 7.72
CA THR A 97 -8.10 -2.15 7.84
C THR A 97 -9.02 -2.79 8.88
N HIS A 98 -9.39 -2.07 9.93
CA HIS A 98 -10.26 -2.57 11.01
C HIS A 98 -11.58 -1.80 11.16
N ASN A 99 -11.69 -0.63 10.56
CA ASN A 99 -12.93 0.15 10.43
C ASN A 99 -13.19 0.42 8.96
N PRO A 100 -13.72 -0.54 8.20
CA PRO A 100 -13.83 -0.45 6.74
C PRO A 100 -14.87 0.58 6.33
N PHE A 101 -14.46 1.83 6.28
CA PHE A 101 -15.29 2.98 5.91
C PHE A 101 -15.39 3.17 4.41
N ARG A 102 -14.33 2.78 3.70
CA ARG A 102 -14.22 2.92 2.27
C ARG A 102 -14.53 1.60 1.58
N ALA A 103 -15.21 1.67 0.44
CA ALA A 103 -15.42 0.54 -0.45
C ALA A 103 -15.33 1.01 -1.91
N LEU A 104 -15.05 0.09 -2.81
CA LEU A 104 -15.04 0.38 -4.23
C LEU A 104 -15.62 -0.81 -4.98
N ILE A 105 -16.42 -0.55 -6.02
CA ILE A 105 -16.89 -1.55 -6.97
C ILE A 105 -16.31 -1.27 -8.36
N VAL A 106 -15.89 -2.33 -9.04
CA VAL A 106 -15.61 -2.34 -10.47
C VAL A 106 -16.57 -3.33 -11.12
N CYS A 107 -17.45 -2.84 -11.98
CA CYS A 107 -18.39 -3.68 -12.73
C CYS A 107 -17.75 -4.29 -13.99
N ALA A 108 -18.39 -5.29 -14.55
CA ALA A 108 -17.87 -6.04 -15.71
C ALA A 108 -17.67 -5.18 -16.98
N ASP A 109 -18.44 -4.10 -17.14
CA ASP A 109 -18.26 -3.13 -18.22
C ASP A 109 -17.19 -2.06 -17.93
N GLY A 110 -16.56 -2.13 -16.75
CA GLY A 110 -15.56 -1.18 -16.28
C GLY A 110 -16.12 0.03 -15.53
N TYR A 111 -17.42 0.09 -15.26
CA TYR A 111 -17.98 1.17 -14.45
C TYR A 111 -17.48 1.05 -13.01
N MET A 112 -16.92 2.14 -12.46
CA MET A 112 -16.30 2.14 -11.15
C MET A 112 -16.94 3.18 -10.23
N VAL A 113 -17.34 2.76 -9.04
CA VAL A 113 -17.95 3.60 -8.00
C VAL A 113 -17.16 3.48 -6.71
N MET A 114 -16.90 4.60 -6.06
CA MET A 114 -16.21 4.69 -4.78
C MET A 114 -17.18 5.14 -3.69
N TRP A 115 -17.27 4.38 -2.60
CA TRP A 115 -17.86 4.86 -1.33
C TRP A 115 -16.74 5.38 -0.44
N ASP A 116 -16.92 6.59 0.04
CA ASP A 116 -15.94 7.30 0.87
C ASP A 116 -16.63 8.12 1.97
N TYR A 117 -15.86 8.83 2.75
CA TYR A 117 -16.39 9.75 3.75
C TYR A 117 -17.31 10.78 3.10
N LYS A 118 -18.43 11.06 3.75
CA LYS A 118 -19.56 11.83 3.20
C LYS A 118 -19.18 13.14 2.50
N ASN A 119 -18.15 13.84 2.93
CA ASN A 119 -17.75 15.13 2.40
C ASN A 119 -16.35 15.10 1.76
N SER A 120 -15.92 13.95 1.28
CA SER A 120 -14.55 13.75 0.79
C SER A 120 -14.46 13.26 -0.67
N PRO A 121 -15.28 13.81 -1.60
CA PRO A 121 -15.18 13.41 -3.01
C PRO A 121 -13.81 13.74 -3.62
N PHE A 122 -13.10 14.74 -3.08
CA PHE A 122 -11.76 15.13 -3.50
C PHE A 122 -10.72 14.00 -3.37
N LEU A 123 -10.97 13.01 -2.52
CA LEU A 123 -10.06 11.88 -2.33
C LEU A 123 -9.90 10.98 -3.57
N SER A 124 -10.84 11.01 -4.50
CA SER A 124 -10.82 10.19 -5.71
C SER A 124 -11.24 10.94 -6.99
N GLN A 125 -11.72 12.18 -6.89
CA GLN A 125 -12.19 12.95 -8.06
C GLN A 125 -11.12 13.23 -9.12
N PHE A 126 -9.84 13.16 -8.77
CA PHE A 126 -8.73 13.30 -9.70
C PHE A 126 -8.61 12.11 -10.67
N ASN A 127 -9.25 10.98 -10.37
CA ASN A 127 -9.24 9.80 -11.22
C ASN A 127 -10.54 9.71 -12.03
N PRO A 128 -10.53 10.01 -13.34
CA PRO A 128 -11.74 10.01 -14.17
C PRO A 128 -12.33 8.62 -14.39
N LEU A 129 -11.66 7.55 -13.99
CA LEU A 129 -12.18 6.19 -14.03
C LEU A 129 -13.19 5.94 -12.89
N VAL A 130 -13.09 6.69 -11.78
CA VAL A 130 -14.13 6.70 -10.74
C VAL A 130 -15.29 7.55 -11.24
N ARG A 131 -16.40 6.90 -11.60
CA ARG A 131 -17.55 7.55 -12.23
C ARG A 131 -18.49 8.21 -11.24
N GLU A 132 -18.61 7.61 -10.05
CA GLU A 132 -19.43 8.12 -8.97
C GLU A 132 -18.68 8.04 -7.64
N GLN A 133 -18.97 9.00 -6.77
CA GLN A 133 -18.54 8.99 -5.38
C GLN A 133 -19.79 9.00 -4.50
N ARG A 134 -19.87 8.01 -3.63
CA ARG A 134 -20.99 7.78 -2.72
C ARG A 134 -20.49 7.74 -1.27
N SER A 135 -21.40 7.62 -0.33
CA SER A 135 -21.15 7.35 1.08
C SER A 135 -22.09 6.26 1.57
N GLY A 136 -21.74 5.57 2.65
CA GLY A 136 -22.64 4.58 3.25
C GLY A 136 -22.12 3.14 3.22
N ALA A 137 -20.83 2.92 2.96
CA ALA A 137 -20.19 1.62 3.14
C ALA A 137 -19.78 1.34 4.61
N ASP A 138 -20.13 2.19 5.52
CA ASP A 138 -19.76 2.26 6.92
C ASP A 138 -20.65 1.39 7.85
N PHE A 139 -20.97 0.18 7.42
CA PHE A 139 -21.82 -0.75 8.17
C PHE A 139 -21.06 -1.57 9.24
N PHE A 140 -20.15 -0.94 9.95
CA PHE A 140 -19.47 -1.54 11.10
C PHE A 140 -20.01 -0.99 12.43
N TYR A 141 -19.89 -1.78 13.48
CA TYR A 141 -20.57 -1.50 14.75
C TYR A 141 -20.11 -0.19 15.40
N PHE A 142 -18.83 0.15 15.31
CA PHE A 142 -18.29 1.38 15.91
C PHE A 142 -19.00 2.65 15.38
N ASP A 143 -19.36 2.68 14.10
CA ASP A 143 -20.02 3.85 13.48
C ASP A 143 -21.56 3.78 13.57
N ARG A 144 -22.13 2.60 13.38
CA ARG A 144 -23.57 2.42 13.23
C ARG A 144 -24.27 1.77 14.43
N GLY A 145 -23.51 1.22 15.39
CA GLY A 145 -24.08 0.48 16.50
C GLY A 145 -25.04 -0.62 16.05
N ASP A 146 -26.17 -0.75 16.74
CA ASP A 146 -27.19 -1.76 16.43
C ASP A 146 -27.88 -1.55 15.05
N MET A 147 -27.66 -0.40 14.41
CA MET A 147 -28.22 -0.08 13.09
C MET A 147 -27.30 -0.51 11.93
N ALA A 148 -26.18 -1.18 12.19
CA ALA A 148 -25.23 -1.61 11.16
C ALA A 148 -25.88 -2.48 10.07
N HIS A 149 -26.88 -3.30 10.44
CA HIS A 149 -27.61 -4.12 9.49
C HIS A 149 -28.38 -3.30 8.45
N LEU A 150 -28.99 -2.15 8.85
CA LEU A 150 -29.71 -1.29 7.90
C LEU A 150 -28.75 -0.59 6.93
N ALA A 151 -27.58 -0.18 7.41
CA ALA A 151 -26.54 0.37 6.54
C ALA A 151 -26.03 -0.67 5.54
N ALA A 152 -25.84 -1.92 5.98
CA ALA A 152 -25.45 -3.02 5.11
C ALA A 152 -26.53 -3.35 4.05
N GLU A 153 -27.80 -3.34 4.43
CA GLU A 153 -28.93 -3.54 3.50
C GLU A 153 -29.01 -2.43 2.44
N ALA A 154 -28.80 -1.17 2.84
CA ALA A 154 -28.76 -0.04 1.93
C ALA A 154 -27.57 -0.16 0.95
N PHE A 155 -26.39 -0.43 1.45
CA PHE A 155 -25.20 -0.68 0.62
C PHE A 155 -25.43 -1.83 -0.38
N ALA A 156 -25.96 -2.97 0.09
CA ALA A 156 -26.25 -4.11 -0.78
C ALA A 156 -27.30 -3.76 -1.87
N GLY A 157 -28.27 -2.87 -1.57
CA GLY A 157 -29.19 -2.33 -2.56
C GLY A 157 -28.49 -1.53 -3.64
N GLU A 158 -27.56 -0.65 -3.27
CA GLU A 158 -26.77 0.13 -4.24
C GLU A 158 -25.89 -0.77 -5.11
N VAL A 159 -25.24 -1.79 -4.52
CA VAL A 159 -24.45 -2.78 -5.28
C VAL A 159 -25.34 -3.54 -6.26
N TYR A 160 -26.55 -3.92 -5.84
CA TYR A 160 -27.51 -4.60 -6.71
C TYR A 160 -27.87 -3.75 -7.93
N ASP A 161 -28.19 -2.47 -7.73
CA ASP A 161 -28.54 -1.56 -8.81
C ASP A 161 -27.37 -1.35 -9.80
N LEU A 162 -26.15 -1.25 -9.27
CA LEU A 162 -24.94 -1.12 -10.10
C LEU A 162 -24.68 -2.38 -10.93
N VAL A 163 -24.79 -3.56 -10.34
CA VAL A 163 -24.60 -4.82 -11.09
C VAL A 163 -25.69 -5.02 -12.13
N ARG A 164 -26.92 -4.62 -11.83
CA ARG A 164 -28.00 -4.64 -12.82
C ARG A 164 -27.74 -3.72 -14.01
N SER A 165 -27.14 -2.56 -13.77
CA SER A 165 -26.90 -1.54 -14.79
C SER A 165 -25.59 -1.77 -15.56
N HIS A 166 -24.55 -2.26 -14.88
CA HIS A 166 -23.16 -2.28 -15.37
C HIS A 166 -22.51 -3.67 -15.33
N GLY A 167 -23.08 -4.61 -14.61
CA GLY A 167 -22.60 -5.99 -14.49
C GLY A 167 -23.31 -6.98 -15.43
N GLY A 168 -24.12 -6.50 -16.37
CA GLY A 168 -24.93 -7.34 -17.24
C GLY A 168 -26.02 -8.13 -16.50
N GLY A 169 -26.34 -7.75 -15.27
CA GLY A 169 -27.27 -8.48 -14.41
C GLY A 169 -26.72 -9.81 -13.88
N ASN A 170 -25.44 -10.06 -14.03
CA ASN A 170 -24.79 -11.27 -13.52
C ASN A 170 -24.62 -11.16 -11.99
N MET A 171 -25.31 -12.02 -11.26
CA MET A 171 -25.35 -12.01 -9.79
C MET A 171 -24.15 -12.70 -9.12
N ARG A 172 -23.14 -13.09 -9.88
CA ARG A 172 -21.87 -13.63 -9.38
C ARG A 172 -20.96 -12.46 -9.01
N LEU A 173 -20.72 -12.26 -7.73
CA LEU A 173 -20.02 -11.12 -7.17
C LEU A 173 -18.73 -11.55 -6.48
N ALA A 174 -17.59 -10.99 -6.89
CA ALA A 174 -16.33 -11.16 -6.16
C ALA A 174 -16.20 -10.09 -5.07
N VAL A 175 -15.75 -10.48 -3.87
CA VAL A 175 -15.52 -9.57 -2.74
C VAL A 175 -14.21 -9.94 -2.07
N ASP A 176 -13.31 -8.97 -1.82
CA ASP A 176 -12.00 -9.26 -1.21
C ASP A 176 -12.08 -9.45 0.31
N LYS A 177 -12.68 -8.50 0.99
CA LYS A 177 -12.92 -8.54 2.44
C LYS A 177 -14.25 -7.87 2.72
N ILE A 178 -15.04 -8.42 3.63
CA ILE A 178 -16.30 -7.81 4.04
C ILE A 178 -16.68 -8.28 5.44
N MET A 179 -17.31 -7.41 6.20
CA MET A 179 -17.92 -7.81 7.46
C MET A 179 -19.11 -8.74 7.22
N MET A 180 -19.33 -9.70 8.09
CA MET A 180 -20.40 -10.70 7.93
C MET A 180 -21.79 -10.10 7.73
N VAL A 181 -22.10 -8.96 8.34
CA VAL A 181 -23.37 -8.26 8.17
C VAL A 181 -23.55 -7.81 6.72
N GLY A 182 -22.49 -7.28 6.10
CA GLY A 182 -22.48 -6.90 4.69
C GLY A 182 -22.58 -8.10 3.75
N LEU A 183 -21.83 -9.18 4.03
CA LEU A 183 -21.94 -10.43 3.25
C LEU A 183 -23.39 -10.94 3.21
N ARG A 184 -24.02 -11.06 4.37
CA ARG A 184 -25.41 -11.52 4.45
C ARG A 184 -26.40 -10.59 3.75
N ALA A 185 -26.16 -9.28 3.78
CA ALA A 185 -26.97 -8.32 3.07
C ALA A 185 -26.85 -8.50 1.54
N LEU A 186 -25.64 -8.75 1.01
CA LEU A 186 -25.42 -9.05 -0.40
C LEU A 186 -26.12 -10.38 -0.79
N GLU A 187 -25.93 -11.43 -0.01
CA GLU A 187 -26.61 -12.73 -0.24
C GLU A 187 -28.14 -12.59 -0.23
N SER A 188 -28.71 -11.76 0.67
CA SER A 188 -30.14 -11.51 0.73
C SER A 188 -30.71 -10.82 -0.52
N LYS A 189 -29.85 -10.10 -1.28
CA LYS A 189 -30.19 -9.52 -2.59
C LYS A 189 -30.10 -10.54 -3.74
N GLY A 190 -29.69 -11.78 -3.45
CA GLY A 190 -29.56 -12.86 -4.42
C GLY A 190 -28.18 -12.97 -5.07
N PHE A 191 -27.18 -12.29 -4.53
CA PHE A 191 -25.80 -12.47 -5.02
C PHE A 191 -25.24 -13.84 -4.59
N GLU A 192 -24.57 -14.50 -5.53
CA GLU A 192 -23.63 -15.57 -5.25
C GLU A 192 -22.25 -14.91 -5.04
N VAL A 193 -21.78 -14.89 -3.78
CA VAL A 193 -20.54 -14.18 -3.41
C VAL A 193 -19.36 -15.12 -3.45
N PHE A 194 -18.29 -14.67 -4.11
CA PHE A 194 -17.02 -15.39 -4.29
C PHE A 194 -15.88 -14.62 -3.63
N GLU A 195 -14.84 -15.36 -3.26
CA GLU A 195 -13.56 -14.77 -2.80
C GLU A 195 -12.91 -13.95 -3.92
N GLY A 196 -12.72 -12.66 -3.68
CA GLY A 196 -12.15 -11.71 -4.63
C GLY A 196 -10.64 -11.54 -4.54
N GLU A 197 -10.00 -12.04 -3.48
CA GLU A 197 -8.57 -11.88 -3.23
C GLU A 197 -7.72 -12.48 -4.36
N GLU A 198 -8.05 -13.68 -4.84
CA GLU A 198 -7.33 -14.30 -5.97
C GLU A 198 -7.33 -13.39 -7.21
N LEU A 199 -8.45 -12.71 -7.49
CA LEU A 199 -8.57 -11.81 -8.62
C LEU A 199 -7.64 -10.60 -8.46
N THR A 200 -7.65 -9.97 -7.28
CA THR A 200 -6.84 -8.78 -7.00
C THR A 200 -5.36 -9.11 -6.98
N GLU A 201 -4.97 -10.24 -6.38
CA GLU A 201 -3.58 -10.73 -6.39
C GLU A 201 -3.08 -10.97 -7.82
N LYS A 202 -3.84 -11.70 -8.64
CA LYS A 202 -3.47 -11.92 -10.04
C LYS A 202 -3.48 -10.66 -10.91
N ALA A 203 -4.27 -9.67 -10.56
CA ALA A 203 -4.22 -8.37 -11.21
C ALA A 203 -2.89 -7.66 -10.90
N ARG A 204 -2.46 -7.68 -9.64
CA ARG A 204 -1.24 -7.00 -9.15
C ARG A 204 0.06 -7.68 -9.56
N VAL A 205 0.07 -9.00 -9.80
CA VAL A 205 1.27 -9.77 -10.15
C VAL A 205 1.97 -9.19 -11.40
N ILE A 206 1.22 -8.78 -12.41
CA ILE A 206 1.79 -8.25 -13.66
C ILE A 206 1.79 -6.73 -13.60
N LYS A 207 2.96 -6.13 -13.78
CA LYS A 207 3.17 -4.69 -13.76
C LYS A 207 3.22 -4.10 -15.17
N GLY A 208 2.58 -2.96 -15.35
CA GLY A 208 2.70 -2.15 -16.56
C GLY A 208 4.03 -1.38 -16.61
N PRO A 209 4.41 -0.84 -17.78
CA PRO A 209 5.67 -0.10 -17.92
C PRO A 209 5.80 1.07 -16.95
N ASP A 210 4.74 1.85 -16.74
CA ASP A 210 4.76 2.98 -15.82
C ASP A 210 4.71 2.55 -14.35
N GLU A 211 4.13 1.40 -14.03
CA GLU A 211 4.29 0.81 -12.70
C GLU A 211 5.75 0.44 -12.41
N ILE A 212 6.48 -0.06 -13.40
CA ILE A 212 7.93 -0.34 -13.25
C ILE A 212 8.71 0.96 -12.96
N LYS A 213 8.36 2.08 -13.62
CA LYS A 213 8.96 3.39 -13.29
C LYS A 213 8.64 3.81 -11.86
N ALA A 214 7.37 3.68 -11.45
CA ALA A 214 6.96 3.96 -10.07
C ALA A 214 7.71 3.09 -9.05
N MET A 215 7.87 1.79 -9.33
CA MET A 215 8.64 0.86 -8.49
C MET A 215 10.11 1.29 -8.36
N ARG A 216 10.76 1.71 -9.45
CA ARG A 216 12.14 2.21 -9.41
C ARG A 216 12.27 3.46 -8.55
N CYS A 217 11.32 4.40 -8.67
CA CYS A 217 11.27 5.61 -7.85
C CYS A 217 11.09 5.27 -6.36
N ALA A 218 10.14 4.40 -6.03
CA ALA A 218 9.87 3.99 -4.66
C ALA A 218 11.05 3.20 -4.05
N SER A 219 11.65 2.28 -4.81
CA SER A 219 12.85 1.54 -4.36
C SER A 219 14.02 2.47 -4.08
N HIS A 220 14.27 3.46 -4.94
CA HIS A 220 15.32 4.47 -4.71
C HIS A 220 15.07 5.28 -3.43
N ALA A 221 13.81 5.67 -3.18
CA ALA A 221 13.46 6.39 -1.95
C ALA A 221 13.68 5.51 -0.70
N CYS A 222 13.28 4.22 -0.76
CA CYS A 222 13.50 3.26 0.31
C CYS A 222 15.00 3.02 0.55
N GLU A 223 15.79 2.78 -0.50
CA GLU A 223 17.25 2.61 -0.37
C GLU A 223 17.94 3.84 0.24
N THR A 224 17.47 5.04 -0.10
CA THR A 224 17.98 6.28 0.49
C THR A 224 17.61 6.37 1.96
N ALA A 225 16.39 5.97 2.34
CA ALA A 225 15.95 5.92 3.74
C ALA A 225 16.75 4.87 4.54
N VAL A 226 16.99 3.69 3.97
CA VAL A 226 17.81 2.63 4.56
C VAL A 226 19.25 3.10 4.77
N ARG A 227 19.82 3.84 3.82
CA ARG A 227 21.17 4.42 3.97
C ARG A 227 21.22 5.42 5.12
N ALA A 228 20.23 6.31 5.22
CA ALA A 228 20.14 7.26 6.32
C ALA A 228 20.01 6.55 7.69
N MET A 229 19.26 5.44 7.73
CA MET A 229 19.13 4.60 8.91
C MET A 229 20.47 3.96 9.30
N GLU A 230 21.26 3.46 8.33
CA GLU A 230 22.60 2.92 8.54
C GLU A 230 23.56 3.99 9.08
N GLU A 231 23.57 5.17 8.46
CA GLU A 231 24.42 6.30 8.88
C GLU A 231 24.08 6.72 10.31
N ALA A 232 22.79 6.80 10.67
CA ALA A 232 22.38 7.10 12.04
C ALA A 232 22.83 6.04 13.04
N ALA A 233 22.68 4.75 12.70
CA ALA A 233 23.12 3.66 13.55
C ALA A 233 24.64 3.69 13.77
N ARG A 234 25.42 3.87 12.70
CA ARG A 234 26.89 3.96 12.80
C ARG A 234 27.39 5.17 13.60
N ALA A 235 26.66 6.27 13.56
CA ALA A 235 26.99 7.47 14.35
C ALA A 235 26.57 7.35 15.81
N GLY A 236 25.40 6.77 16.10
CA GLY A 236 24.78 6.80 17.42
C GLY A 236 25.11 5.61 18.32
N VAL A 237 25.24 4.41 17.75
CA VAL A 237 25.49 3.19 18.52
C VAL A 237 26.79 3.23 19.33
N PRO A 238 27.95 3.72 18.82
CA PRO A 238 29.15 3.82 19.61
C PRO A 238 29.04 4.71 20.85
N GLY A 239 28.09 5.66 20.85
CA GLY A 239 27.78 6.51 22.01
C GLY A 239 26.97 5.81 23.11
N GLY A 240 26.50 4.60 22.87
CA GLY A 240 25.81 3.74 23.87
C GLY A 240 24.43 4.21 24.29
N GLN A 241 23.73 5.04 23.49
CA GLN A 241 22.43 5.58 23.85
C GLN A 241 21.34 5.33 22.78
N MET A 242 21.70 4.73 21.65
CA MET A 242 20.76 4.51 20.54
C MET A 242 20.02 3.18 20.70
N SER A 243 18.71 3.24 20.74
CA SER A 243 17.84 2.07 20.79
C SER A 243 17.47 1.56 19.40
N GLU A 244 16.91 0.35 19.33
CA GLU A 244 16.32 -0.18 18.09
C GLU A 244 15.18 0.73 17.59
N ASP A 245 14.36 1.29 18.50
CA ASP A 245 13.30 2.24 18.18
C ASP A 245 13.85 3.53 17.54
N ASP A 246 14.98 4.06 18.04
CA ASP A 246 15.59 5.26 17.47
C ASP A 246 16.06 5.04 16.03
N ILE A 247 16.64 3.86 15.77
CA ILE A 247 17.08 3.49 14.42
C ILE A 247 15.88 3.34 13.48
N TRP A 248 14.84 2.64 13.94
CA TRP A 248 13.61 2.44 13.14
C TRP A 248 12.86 3.73 12.84
N ALA A 249 12.86 4.67 13.77
CA ALA A 249 12.23 5.99 13.57
C ALA A 249 12.84 6.77 12.41
N VAL A 250 14.13 6.58 12.10
CA VAL A 250 14.78 7.20 10.94
C VAL A 250 14.15 6.73 9.64
N LEU A 251 13.86 5.41 9.49
CA LEU A 251 13.22 4.87 8.30
C LEU A 251 11.85 5.52 8.05
N HIS A 252 11.03 5.62 9.11
CA HIS A 252 9.72 6.29 9.03
C HIS A 252 9.84 7.76 8.61
N ALA A 253 10.74 8.50 9.24
CA ALA A 253 10.95 9.91 8.92
C ALA A 253 11.38 10.10 7.46
N GLU A 254 12.31 9.29 6.99
CA GLU A 254 12.85 9.40 5.63
C GLU A 254 11.83 8.94 4.57
N ASN A 255 10.99 7.93 4.88
CA ASN A 255 9.88 7.53 4.01
C ASN A 255 8.88 8.68 3.82
N ILE A 256 8.41 9.27 4.93
CA ILE A 256 7.44 10.38 4.91
C ILE A 256 8.03 11.61 4.19
N ARG A 257 9.30 11.94 4.42
CA ARG A 257 9.97 13.07 3.76
C ARG A 257 9.96 12.95 2.23
N ARG A 258 9.91 11.72 1.70
CA ARG A 258 9.86 11.43 0.26
C ARG A 258 8.46 11.13 -0.27
N GLY A 259 7.44 11.36 0.56
CA GLY A 259 6.04 11.13 0.18
C GLY A 259 5.63 9.66 0.19
N GLY A 260 6.31 8.85 0.99
CA GLY A 260 5.86 7.51 1.33
C GLY A 260 4.64 7.54 2.26
N GLU A 261 3.90 6.46 2.28
CA GLU A 261 2.60 6.41 2.96
C GLU A 261 2.75 5.89 4.40
N TRP A 262 3.20 4.65 4.58
CA TRP A 262 3.33 4.00 5.87
C TRP A 262 4.36 2.86 5.83
N ILE A 263 4.59 2.22 6.97
CA ILE A 263 5.38 0.99 7.09
C ILE A 263 4.51 -0.03 7.83
N GLU A 264 4.37 -1.24 7.28
CA GLU A 264 3.42 -2.23 7.79
C GLU A 264 3.91 -2.91 9.07
N THR A 265 5.22 -3.01 9.27
CA THR A 265 5.84 -3.69 10.39
C THR A 265 6.84 -2.80 11.13
N ARG A 266 7.47 -3.34 12.15
CA ARG A 266 8.60 -2.74 12.87
C ARG A 266 9.75 -3.74 12.96
N LEU A 267 9.96 -4.53 11.90
CA LEU A 267 10.92 -5.63 11.86
C LEU A 267 12.36 -5.12 11.87
N LEU A 268 12.87 -4.86 13.05
CA LEU A 268 14.28 -4.60 13.33
C LEU A 268 14.66 -5.24 14.67
N ALA A 269 15.78 -5.93 14.67
CA ALA A 269 16.35 -6.53 15.87
C ALA A 269 17.86 -6.38 15.88
N SER A 270 18.47 -6.36 17.07
CA SER A 270 19.90 -6.24 17.26
C SER A 270 20.48 -7.34 18.15
N GLY A 271 21.76 -7.69 17.92
CA GLY A 271 22.50 -8.66 18.68
C GLY A 271 21.77 -10.00 18.82
N PRO A 272 21.57 -10.52 20.05
CA PRO A 272 20.96 -11.84 20.25
C PRO A 272 19.48 -11.89 19.81
N ARG A 273 18.81 -10.76 19.61
CA ARG A 273 17.43 -10.72 19.15
C ARG A 273 17.26 -10.96 17.66
N THR A 274 18.35 -10.98 16.89
CA THR A 274 18.27 -11.30 15.44
C THR A 274 17.97 -12.77 15.18
N ASN A 275 18.04 -13.63 16.20
CA ASN A 275 17.68 -15.04 16.11
C ASN A 275 16.95 -15.50 17.40
N PRO A 276 15.71 -16.00 17.31
CA PRO A 276 14.92 -16.19 16.09
C PRO A 276 14.47 -14.88 15.47
N TRP A 277 14.30 -14.86 14.17
CA TRP A 277 13.81 -13.73 13.39
C TRP A 277 12.32 -13.42 13.68
N PHE A 278 11.76 -12.36 13.10
CA PHE A 278 10.41 -11.81 13.30
C PHE A 278 10.19 -11.10 14.65
N GLN A 279 11.22 -10.48 15.19
CA GLN A 279 11.06 -9.63 16.37
C GLN A 279 10.98 -8.16 15.94
N GLU A 280 9.94 -7.48 16.40
CA GLU A 280 9.81 -6.04 16.21
C GLU A 280 10.81 -5.26 17.08
N CYS A 281 11.17 -4.05 16.62
CA CYS A 281 12.06 -3.17 17.37
C CYS A 281 11.44 -2.73 18.69
N GLY A 282 12.30 -2.40 19.65
CA GLY A 282 11.94 -1.98 20.99
C GLY A 282 12.98 -1.04 21.62
N PRO A 283 12.82 -0.77 22.92
CA PRO A 283 13.69 0.16 23.63
C PRO A 283 15.08 -0.42 23.96
N ARG A 284 15.43 -1.59 23.43
CA ARG A 284 16.77 -2.17 23.63
C ARG A 284 17.85 -1.24 23.09
N ILE A 285 18.80 -0.87 23.93
CA ILE A 285 19.99 -0.13 23.50
C ILE A 285 20.92 -1.07 22.72
N VAL A 286 21.20 -0.70 21.47
CA VAL A 286 22.09 -1.45 20.60
C VAL A 286 23.52 -1.32 21.12
N GLN A 287 24.21 -2.44 21.22
CA GLN A 287 25.58 -2.44 21.74
C GLN A 287 26.59 -2.28 20.60
N ASN A 288 27.73 -1.68 20.90
CA ASN A 288 28.86 -1.65 19.96
C ASN A 288 29.34 -3.09 19.67
N ASN A 289 29.71 -3.37 18.44
CA ASN A 289 30.11 -4.70 17.96
C ASN A 289 28.95 -5.73 17.98
N GLU A 290 27.78 -5.31 17.55
CA GLU A 290 26.62 -6.16 17.34
C GLU A 290 26.13 -6.10 15.88
N ILE A 291 25.40 -7.15 15.49
CA ILE A 291 24.65 -7.19 14.25
C ILE A 291 23.30 -6.50 14.45
N ILE A 292 22.85 -5.76 13.45
CA ILE A 292 21.48 -5.26 13.30
C ILE A 292 20.91 -5.89 12.04
N SER A 293 19.72 -6.45 12.13
CA SER A 293 18.98 -6.98 10.97
C SER A 293 17.58 -6.37 10.93
N PHE A 294 17.08 -6.08 9.73
CA PHE A 294 15.77 -5.48 9.55
C PHE A 294 15.15 -5.86 8.20
N ASP A 295 13.84 -5.65 8.11
CA ASP A 295 13.01 -5.80 6.92
C ASP A 295 12.10 -4.61 6.82
N THR A 296 11.95 -4.00 5.63
CA THR A 296 11.32 -2.67 5.56
C THR A 296 9.80 -2.71 5.48
N ASP A 297 9.20 -3.66 4.81
CA ASP A 297 7.73 -3.75 4.59
C ASP A 297 7.08 -2.37 4.37
N LEU A 298 7.69 -1.57 3.51
CA LEU A 298 7.43 -0.14 3.40
C LEU A 298 6.49 0.15 2.23
N ILE A 299 5.44 0.93 2.51
CA ILE A 299 4.60 1.52 1.46
C ILE A 299 5.17 2.89 1.13
N GLY A 300 5.89 2.93 0.02
CA GLY A 300 6.61 4.11 -0.43
C GLY A 300 5.76 5.03 -1.30
N SER A 301 6.48 5.91 -1.98
CA SER A 301 5.88 6.83 -2.97
C SER A 301 5.06 6.07 -4.01
N TYR A 302 3.98 6.68 -4.48
CA TYR A 302 3.01 6.08 -5.41
C TYR A 302 2.21 4.88 -4.85
N GLY A 303 2.28 4.63 -3.53
CA GLY A 303 1.66 3.46 -2.91
C GLY A 303 2.29 2.14 -3.35
N ILE A 304 3.57 2.16 -3.67
CA ILE A 304 4.34 0.97 -4.05
C ILE A 304 4.92 0.33 -2.80
N CYS A 305 4.64 -0.96 -2.62
CA CYS A 305 5.27 -1.76 -1.58
C CYS A 305 6.74 -2.02 -1.95
N VAL A 306 7.63 -1.70 -1.03
CA VAL A 306 9.08 -1.93 -1.17
C VAL A 306 9.55 -2.68 0.06
N ASP A 307 10.05 -3.88 -0.18
CA ASP A 307 10.52 -4.79 0.85
C ASP A 307 12.01 -5.06 0.64
N ILE A 308 12.84 -4.53 1.54
CA ILE A 308 14.30 -4.59 1.49
C ILE A 308 14.83 -5.05 2.85
N SER A 309 15.41 -6.22 2.90
CA SER A 309 16.10 -6.71 4.09
C SER A 309 17.60 -6.40 4.04
N ARG A 310 18.20 -6.03 5.16
CA ARG A 310 19.63 -5.87 5.33
C ARG A 310 20.08 -6.34 6.70
N SER A 311 21.36 -6.69 6.78
CA SER A 311 22.04 -6.92 8.05
C SER A 311 23.34 -6.13 8.07
N TRP A 312 23.57 -5.40 9.16
CA TRP A 312 24.77 -4.60 9.35
C TRP A 312 25.52 -5.03 10.59
N TRP A 313 26.83 -5.07 10.50
CA TRP A 313 27.69 -5.08 11.68
C TRP A 313 28.01 -3.63 12.06
N ILE A 314 27.71 -3.25 13.28
CA ILE A 314 27.95 -1.90 13.80
C ILE A 314 29.00 -1.99 14.90
N GLY A 315 30.17 -1.39 14.65
CA GLY A 315 31.27 -1.35 15.63
C GLY A 315 32.61 -1.21 14.98
N ASP A 316 33.64 -1.13 15.84
CA ASP A 316 35.05 -0.94 15.48
C ASP A 316 35.84 -2.27 15.40
N GLN A 317 35.31 -3.33 15.99
CA GLN A 317 35.90 -4.67 15.87
C GLN A 317 35.37 -5.40 14.64
N ALA A 318 36.17 -6.26 14.07
CA ALA A 318 35.73 -7.11 12.96
C ALA A 318 34.65 -8.10 13.43
N PRO A 319 33.64 -8.39 12.61
CA PRO A 319 32.65 -9.44 12.91
C PRO A 319 33.34 -10.81 12.97
N ARG A 320 32.73 -11.75 13.69
CA ARG A 320 33.27 -13.12 13.78
C ARG A 320 33.29 -13.78 12.38
N PRO A 321 34.28 -14.65 12.12
CA PRO A 321 34.41 -15.31 10.81
C PRO A 321 33.16 -16.13 10.40
N ASP A 322 32.47 -16.75 11.36
CA ASP A 322 31.23 -17.51 11.10
C ASP A 322 30.07 -16.61 10.62
N MET A 323 29.98 -15.38 11.14
CA MET A 323 28.99 -14.39 10.70
C MET A 323 29.29 -13.88 9.28
N VAL A 324 30.56 -13.66 8.98
CA VAL A 324 31.00 -13.27 7.62
C VAL A 324 30.68 -14.37 6.62
N ALA A 325 31.02 -15.64 6.97
CA ALA A 325 30.72 -16.80 6.15
C ALA A 325 29.21 -16.97 5.92
N ALA A 326 28.38 -16.80 6.95
CA ALA A 326 26.92 -16.87 6.83
C ALA A 326 26.37 -15.77 5.89
N MET A 327 26.85 -14.54 6.01
CA MET A 327 26.45 -13.42 5.13
C MET A 327 26.89 -13.68 3.68
N GLN A 328 28.10 -14.17 3.47
CA GLN A 328 28.59 -14.53 2.14
C GLN A 328 27.71 -15.63 1.52
N HIS A 329 27.38 -16.66 2.28
CA HIS A 329 26.50 -17.73 1.82
C HIS A 329 25.09 -17.22 1.46
N ALA A 330 24.50 -16.35 2.29
CA ALA A 330 23.21 -15.70 1.99
C ALA A 330 23.28 -14.88 0.68
N HIS A 331 24.36 -14.13 0.48
CA HIS A 331 24.58 -13.38 -0.76
C HIS A 331 24.69 -14.31 -1.98
N GLU A 332 25.45 -15.39 -1.87
CA GLU A 332 25.60 -16.41 -2.93
C GLU A 332 24.24 -17.04 -3.28
N HIS A 333 23.39 -17.36 -2.28
CA HIS A 333 22.03 -17.85 -2.49
C HIS A 333 21.20 -16.88 -3.31
N ILE A 334 21.18 -15.60 -2.93
CA ILE A 334 20.41 -14.57 -3.62
C ILE A 334 20.87 -14.47 -5.07
N GLN A 335 22.19 -14.37 -5.32
CA GLN A 335 22.73 -14.24 -6.67
C GLN A 335 22.45 -15.48 -7.52
N SER A 336 22.60 -16.68 -6.96
CA SER A 336 22.30 -17.94 -7.64
C SER A 336 20.81 -18.01 -8.04
N ASN A 337 19.92 -17.70 -7.12
CA ASN A 337 18.48 -17.74 -7.37
C ASN A 337 18.03 -16.66 -8.37
N MET A 338 18.59 -15.45 -8.30
CA MET A 338 18.34 -14.38 -9.27
C MET A 338 18.74 -14.78 -10.69
N ASN A 339 19.86 -15.48 -10.85
CA ASN A 339 20.33 -15.95 -12.16
C ASN A 339 19.42 -16.99 -12.82
N MET A 340 18.53 -17.64 -12.07
CA MET A 340 17.53 -18.56 -12.61
C MET A 340 16.29 -17.83 -13.16
N LEU A 341 16.09 -16.54 -12.84
CA LEU A 341 14.94 -15.76 -13.27
C LEU A 341 15.06 -15.40 -14.75
N ALA A 342 14.22 -15.98 -15.58
CA ALA A 342 14.16 -15.68 -17.01
C ALA A 342 12.71 -15.83 -17.53
N PRO A 343 12.34 -15.10 -18.59
CA PRO A 343 11.04 -15.28 -19.23
C PRO A 343 10.81 -16.76 -19.62
N GLY A 344 9.66 -17.31 -19.24
CA GLY A 344 9.29 -18.69 -19.55
C GLY A 344 9.72 -19.74 -18.51
N VAL A 345 10.53 -19.38 -17.52
CA VAL A 345 10.84 -20.28 -16.40
C VAL A 345 9.63 -20.41 -15.50
N SER A 346 9.24 -21.66 -15.18
CA SER A 346 8.11 -21.91 -14.29
C SER A 346 8.49 -21.70 -12.83
N MET A 347 7.54 -21.24 -11.99
CA MET A 347 7.75 -21.16 -10.54
C MET A 347 8.10 -22.52 -9.92
N ARG A 348 7.54 -23.62 -10.47
CA ARG A 348 7.92 -24.98 -10.04
C ARG A 348 9.41 -25.23 -10.26
N SER A 349 9.94 -24.89 -11.44
CA SER A 349 11.36 -25.08 -11.74
C SER A 349 12.25 -24.23 -10.80
N LEU A 350 11.84 -23.01 -10.50
CA LEU A 350 12.55 -22.18 -9.51
C LEU A 350 12.54 -22.83 -8.13
N SER A 351 11.38 -23.28 -7.65
CA SER A 351 11.23 -23.91 -6.34
C SER A 351 12.01 -25.22 -6.20
N GLU A 352 12.12 -26.01 -7.26
CA GLU A 352 12.83 -27.29 -7.27
C GLU A 352 14.37 -27.13 -7.37
N ASN A 353 14.85 -26.00 -7.86
CA ASN A 353 16.27 -25.76 -8.11
C ASN A 353 16.88 -24.60 -7.30
N CYS A 354 16.08 -23.89 -6.50
CA CYS A 354 16.62 -22.87 -5.61
C CYS A 354 17.44 -23.46 -4.48
N HIS A 355 18.40 -22.69 -3.99
CA HIS A 355 19.22 -23.08 -2.84
C HIS A 355 18.41 -23.07 -1.55
#